data_f7dcf066aff89667b24d7ceec4f35f8a
#
_entry.id   f7dcf066aff89667b24d7ceec4f35f8a
#
_cell.length_a   1.000
_cell.length_b   1.000
_cell.length_c   1.000
_cell.angle_alpha   90.00
_cell.angle_beta   90.00
_cell.angle_gamma   90.00
#
_symmetry.space_group_name_H-M   'P 1'
#
loop_
_entity.id
_entity.type
_entity.pdbx_description
1 polymer ?
#
loop_
_entity_poly.entity_id
_entity_poly.type
_entity_poly.pdbx_seq_one_letter_code
_entity_poly.pdbx_strand_id
1 'polypeptide(L)'
;MTSTTLFHCSDLHFGHPAVPEQYEAIEALIQDRKYDVVAISGDVSQRARAGEFQRAREFIKKAELSGAKTICVPGNHDVAWWLAPLGIGDGDRIFAKYRAYIDKDLEPVLRVAGATFVGLNTSHGVTRRTLTWNVRDISILGDLTRAQIEHARSEFDASRTDDARIIVMHHNPVKGELSQRHGLKHTQRILGAFAEMGVNLVLCGHDHQEAVHYIEHTRRGTVISTSGTISNRSRGGRPSSVNSIRITDTEIEVSTLLWSHDQHNFVAGPVKCFAR
;
A
#
# COMPACT_ATOMS: atom_id res chain seq x y z
N MET A 1 -23.21 -7.41 -13.24
CA MET A 1 -22.41 -6.43 -12.47
C MET A 1 -21.17 -7.13 -12.00
N THR A 2 -20.01 -6.65 -12.42
CA THR A 2 -18.72 -7.18 -11.95
C THR A 2 -18.46 -6.59 -10.56
N SER A 3 -18.11 -7.42 -9.59
CA SER A 3 -17.73 -6.96 -8.26
C SER A 3 -16.38 -7.58 -7.91
N THR A 4 -15.43 -6.76 -7.48
CA THR A 4 -14.12 -7.19 -7.01
C THR A 4 -14.00 -6.90 -5.52
N THR A 5 -13.64 -7.90 -4.75
CA THR A 5 -13.41 -7.79 -3.31
C THR A 5 -11.89 -7.75 -3.03
N LEU A 6 -11.48 -6.82 -2.21
CA LEU A 6 -10.07 -6.52 -1.96
C LEU A 6 -9.80 -6.43 -0.46
N PHE A 7 -8.81 -7.17 0.02
CA PHE A 7 -8.20 -6.96 1.33
C PHE A 7 -6.98 -6.06 1.16
N HIS A 8 -6.93 -4.96 1.89
CA HIS A 8 -5.82 -4.01 1.85
C HIS A 8 -5.16 -3.89 3.23
N CYS A 9 -3.88 -4.19 3.29
CA CYS A 9 -3.04 -4.01 4.47
C CYS A 9 -1.72 -3.31 4.09
N SER A 10 -1.08 -2.73 5.09
CA SER A 10 0.21 -2.05 4.98
C SER A 10 0.97 -2.15 6.29
N ASP A 11 2.25 -1.77 6.26
CA ASP A 11 3.03 -1.60 7.49
C ASP A 11 2.99 -2.84 8.38
N LEU A 12 3.24 -4.00 7.74
CA LEU A 12 3.25 -5.30 8.41
C LEU A 12 4.40 -5.39 9.42
N HIS A 13 5.56 -4.82 9.08
CA HIS A 13 6.73 -4.76 9.95
C HIS A 13 7.10 -6.10 10.59
N PHE A 14 7.12 -7.17 9.81
CA PHE A 14 7.62 -8.44 10.29
C PHE A 14 8.99 -8.26 10.96
N GLY A 15 9.10 -8.66 12.23
CA GLY A 15 10.26 -8.43 13.07
C GLY A 15 9.85 -8.18 14.52
N HIS A 16 10.62 -7.36 15.26
CA HIS A 16 10.35 -7.09 16.67
C HIS A 16 9.00 -6.39 16.96
N PRO A 17 8.48 -5.45 16.12
CA PRO A 17 7.19 -4.83 16.37
C PRO A 17 5.98 -5.71 16.01
N ALA A 18 6.20 -6.87 15.39
CA ALA A 18 5.15 -7.77 14.99
C ALA A 18 4.33 -8.28 16.18
N VAL A 19 3.01 -8.31 16.01
CA VAL A 19 2.05 -8.84 16.99
C VAL A 19 1.45 -10.13 16.42
N PRO A 20 1.94 -11.32 16.81
CA PRO A 20 1.55 -12.58 16.17
C PRO A 20 0.04 -12.79 16.08
N GLU A 21 -0.68 -12.49 17.14
CA GLU A 21 -2.13 -12.62 17.22
C GLU A 21 -2.88 -11.83 16.15
N GLN A 22 -2.39 -10.62 15.82
CA GLN A 22 -2.99 -9.80 14.77
C GLN A 22 -2.74 -10.40 13.37
N TYR A 23 -1.59 -11.01 13.13
CA TYR A 23 -1.32 -11.70 11.86
C TYR A 23 -2.18 -12.95 11.71
N GLU A 24 -2.33 -13.73 12.76
CA GLU A 24 -3.20 -14.91 12.78
C GLU A 24 -4.65 -14.51 12.49
N ALA A 25 -5.13 -13.42 13.08
CA ALA A 25 -6.47 -12.91 12.84
C ALA A 25 -6.70 -12.45 11.40
N ILE A 26 -5.75 -11.73 10.77
CA ILE A 26 -5.92 -11.33 9.37
C ILE A 26 -5.77 -12.51 8.40
N GLU A 27 -4.91 -13.48 8.70
CA GLU A 27 -4.81 -14.72 7.92
C GLU A 27 -6.15 -15.47 7.94
N ALA A 28 -6.75 -15.64 9.12
CA ALA A 28 -8.08 -16.25 9.27
C ALA A 28 -9.14 -15.44 8.49
N LEU A 29 -9.15 -14.13 8.61
CA LEU A 29 -10.09 -13.25 7.93
C LEU A 29 -9.99 -13.38 6.39
N ILE A 30 -8.77 -13.47 5.84
CA ILE A 30 -8.54 -13.65 4.41
C ILE A 30 -9.07 -15.02 3.96
N GLN A 31 -8.82 -16.07 4.73
CA GLN A 31 -9.30 -17.43 4.43
C GLN A 31 -10.84 -17.52 4.46
N ASP A 32 -11.47 -16.88 5.45
CA ASP A 32 -12.93 -16.96 5.64
C ASP A 32 -13.69 -16.15 4.59
N ARG A 33 -13.23 -14.92 4.29
CA ARG A 33 -13.93 -14.01 3.37
C ARG A 33 -13.62 -14.24 1.89
N LYS A 34 -12.54 -14.94 1.57
CA LYS A 34 -12.14 -15.29 0.20
C LYS A 34 -12.10 -14.09 -0.74
N TYR A 35 -11.27 -13.11 -0.43
CA TYR A 35 -11.08 -11.95 -1.27
C TYR A 35 -10.51 -12.31 -2.65
N ASP A 36 -10.90 -11.56 -3.68
CA ASP A 36 -10.34 -11.70 -5.03
C ASP A 36 -8.88 -11.24 -5.08
N VAL A 37 -8.56 -10.18 -4.31
CA VAL A 37 -7.22 -9.59 -4.27
C VAL A 37 -6.81 -9.29 -2.83
N VAL A 38 -5.54 -9.54 -2.51
CA VAL A 38 -4.86 -9.03 -1.31
C VAL A 38 -3.78 -8.05 -1.76
N ALA A 39 -3.96 -6.76 -1.43
CA ALA A 39 -3.01 -5.71 -1.73
C ALA A 39 -2.21 -5.33 -0.47
N ILE A 40 -0.89 -5.30 -0.61
CA ILE A 40 0.05 -4.97 0.45
C ILE A 40 0.82 -3.73 0.03
N SER A 41 0.52 -2.59 0.65
CA SER A 41 1.10 -1.31 0.27
C SER A 41 2.39 -0.97 1.06
N GLY A 42 3.31 -1.94 1.13
CA GLY A 42 4.68 -1.74 1.59
C GLY A 42 4.92 -1.95 3.09
N ASP A 43 6.18 -1.76 3.48
CA ASP A 43 6.71 -1.97 4.83
C ASP A 43 6.38 -3.37 5.37
N VAL A 44 6.63 -4.39 4.52
CA VAL A 44 6.47 -5.79 4.93
C VAL A 44 7.52 -6.20 5.96
N SER A 45 8.73 -5.64 5.89
CA SER A 45 9.82 -5.88 6.84
C SER A 45 10.03 -4.68 7.77
N GLN A 46 10.66 -4.94 8.93
CA GLN A 46 11.05 -3.86 9.84
C GLN A 46 12.42 -3.26 9.51
N ARG A 47 13.36 -4.05 9.03
CA ARG A 47 14.77 -3.65 8.80
C ARG A 47 15.41 -4.35 7.60
N ALA A 48 14.63 -4.68 6.59
CA ALA A 48 15.09 -5.40 5.39
C ALA A 48 15.95 -6.64 5.70
N ARG A 49 15.59 -7.43 6.72
CA ARG A 49 16.31 -8.66 7.09
C ARG A 49 15.68 -9.87 6.37
N ALA A 50 16.50 -10.86 6.04
CA ALA A 50 16.05 -12.06 5.33
C ALA A 50 14.91 -12.79 6.05
N GLY A 51 15.01 -12.98 7.39
CA GLY A 51 13.96 -13.64 8.17
C GLY A 51 12.65 -12.86 8.24
N GLU A 52 12.69 -11.52 8.15
CA GLU A 52 11.49 -10.68 8.08
C GLU A 52 10.79 -10.87 6.73
N PHE A 53 11.55 -10.83 5.63
CA PHE A 53 11.01 -11.10 4.28
C PHE A 53 10.51 -12.55 4.11
N GLN A 54 11.14 -13.51 4.77
CA GLN A 54 10.67 -14.89 4.75
C GLN A 54 9.27 -15.02 5.37
N ARG A 55 9.03 -14.38 6.52
CA ARG A 55 7.70 -14.31 7.14
C ARG A 55 6.68 -13.60 6.26
N ALA A 56 7.07 -12.48 5.65
CA ALA A 56 6.21 -11.79 4.70
C ALA A 56 5.82 -12.69 3.51
N ARG A 57 6.77 -13.44 2.96
CA ARG A 57 6.51 -14.42 1.91
C ARG A 57 5.55 -15.53 2.36
N GLU A 58 5.68 -16.01 3.60
CA GLU A 58 4.79 -17.02 4.17
C GLU A 58 3.35 -16.47 4.27
N PHE A 59 3.19 -15.23 4.73
CA PHE A 59 1.90 -14.53 4.76
C PHE A 59 1.28 -14.41 3.36
N ILE A 60 2.05 -13.93 2.37
CA ILE A 60 1.61 -13.81 0.97
C ILE A 60 1.15 -15.17 0.44
N LYS A 61 1.93 -16.23 0.66
CA LYS A 61 1.56 -17.58 0.23
C LYS A 61 0.25 -18.08 0.86
N LYS A 62 0.02 -17.78 2.14
CA LYS A 62 -1.24 -18.14 2.81
C LYS A 62 -2.42 -17.38 2.18
N ALA A 63 -2.24 -16.11 1.85
CA ALA A 63 -3.24 -15.34 1.11
C ALA A 63 -3.54 -15.95 -0.26
N GLU A 64 -2.52 -16.36 -1.01
CA GLU A 64 -2.67 -17.02 -2.32
C GLU A 64 -3.38 -18.38 -2.21
N LEU A 65 -3.11 -19.14 -1.16
CA LEU A 65 -3.78 -20.42 -0.89
C LEU A 65 -5.28 -20.26 -0.59
N SER A 66 -5.75 -19.07 -0.17
CA SER A 66 -7.19 -18.79 -0.07
C SER A 66 -7.89 -18.61 -1.41
N GLY A 67 -7.12 -18.54 -2.51
CA GLY A 67 -7.59 -18.25 -3.85
C GLY A 67 -7.42 -16.78 -4.28
N ALA A 68 -6.98 -15.90 -3.38
CA ALA A 68 -6.73 -14.51 -3.69
C ALA A 68 -5.52 -14.34 -4.61
N LYS A 69 -5.57 -13.37 -5.52
CA LYS A 69 -4.36 -12.86 -6.18
C LYS A 69 -3.70 -11.82 -5.28
N THR A 70 -2.39 -11.74 -5.31
CA THR A 70 -1.64 -10.80 -4.46
C THR A 70 -0.94 -9.73 -5.28
N ILE A 71 -0.86 -8.52 -4.75
CA ILE A 71 -0.01 -7.45 -5.23
C ILE A 71 0.69 -6.79 -4.05
N CYS A 72 2.01 -6.65 -4.14
CA CYS A 72 2.84 -6.08 -3.08
C CYS A 72 3.83 -5.08 -3.67
N VAL A 73 3.97 -3.92 -3.04
CA VAL A 73 4.99 -2.93 -3.38
C VAL A 73 5.94 -2.73 -2.20
N PRO A 74 7.19 -2.32 -2.40
CA PRO A 74 8.09 -2.06 -1.28
C PRO A 74 7.75 -0.76 -0.55
N GLY A 75 7.92 -0.75 0.78
CA GLY A 75 7.94 0.43 1.61
C GLY A 75 9.37 0.90 1.95
N ASN A 76 9.49 1.95 2.74
CA ASN A 76 10.80 2.50 3.09
C ASN A 76 11.60 1.61 4.06
N HIS A 77 10.95 0.79 4.88
CA HIS A 77 11.59 -0.20 5.75
C HIS A 77 12.07 -1.44 5.00
N ASP A 78 11.58 -1.68 3.77
CA ASP A 78 11.99 -2.78 2.91
C ASP A 78 13.29 -2.50 2.14
N VAL A 79 13.77 -1.25 2.21
CA VAL A 79 14.96 -0.77 1.51
C VAL A 79 16.18 -0.84 2.42
N ALA A 80 17.20 -1.56 2.00
CA ALA A 80 18.51 -1.59 2.68
C ALA A 80 19.36 -0.36 2.31
N TRP A 81 18.85 0.85 2.62
CA TRP A 81 19.43 2.14 2.20
C TRP A 81 20.90 2.32 2.60
N TRP A 82 21.37 1.65 3.65
CA TRP A 82 22.78 1.69 4.10
C TRP A 82 23.73 1.01 3.11
N LEU A 83 23.24 0.21 2.15
CA LEU A 83 24.05 -0.39 1.09
C LEU A 83 24.37 0.57 -0.05
N ALA A 84 23.64 1.68 -0.15
CA ALA A 84 23.88 2.74 -1.13
C ALA A 84 23.63 4.11 -0.46
N PRO A 85 24.46 4.52 0.49
CA PRO A 85 24.29 5.79 1.19
C PRO A 85 24.41 6.94 0.19
N LEU A 86 23.51 7.92 0.29
CA LEU A 86 23.40 9.08 -0.59
C LEU A 86 23.17 8.74 -2.08
N GLY A 87 22.70 7.52 -2.36
CA GLY A 87 22.51 7.03 -3.73
C GLY A 87 23.85 6.75 -4.47
N ILE A 88 24.94 6.66 -3.73
CA ILE A 88 26.25 6.28 -4.28
C ILE A 88 26.35 4.75 -4.24
N GLY A 89 26.50 4.11 -5.40
CA GLY A 89 26.55 2.67 -5.55
C GLY A 89 25.44 2.12 -6.43
N ASP A 90 25.33 0.79 -6.46
CA ASP A 90 24.30 0.08 -7.21
C ASP A 90 22.94 0.22 -6.50
N GLY A 91 22.08 1.08 -7.04
CA GLY A 91 20.73 1.32 -6.52
C GLY A 91 19.85 0.05 -6.52
N ASP A 92 20.17 -0.95 -7.34
CA ASP A 92 19.44 -2.23 -7.36
C ASP A 92 19.74 -3.09 -6.14
N ARG A 93 20.93 -2.97 -5.55
CA ARG A 93 21.32 -3.74 -4.35
C ARG A 93 20.47 -3.44 -3.12
N ILE A 94 19.92 -2.24 -3.00
CA ILE A 94 19.07 -1.87 -1.86
C ILE A 94 17.79 -2.69 -1.81
N PHE A 95 17.30 -3.19 -2.97
CA PHE A 95 16.12 -4.04 -3.09
C PHE A 95 16.42 -5.53 -3.25
N ALA A 96 17.68 -5.94 -3.20
CA ALA A 96 18.08 -7.32 -3.52
C ALA A 96 17.32 -8.39 -2.72
N LYS A 97 17.07 -8.13 -1.43
CA LYS A 97 16.31 -9.06 -0.58
C LYS A 97 14.81 -9.01 -0.90
N TYR A 98 14.24 -7.83 -1.09
CA TYR A 98 12.84 -7.71 -1.50
C TYR A 98 12.61 -8.53 -2.78
N ARG A 99 13.45 -8.33 -3.81
CA ARG A 99 13.37 -9.06 -5.07
C ARG A 99 13.57 -10.57 -4.92
N ALA A 100 14.38 -11.01 -3.97
CA ALA A 100 14.63 -12.43 -3.73
C ALA A 100 13.49 -13.14 -3.01
N TYR A 101 12.77 -12.46 -2.15
CA TYR A 101 11.77 -13.06 -1.27
C TYR A 101 10.33 -12.71 -1.64
N ILE A 102 10.06 -11.48 -2.11
CA ILE A 102 8.70 -10.97 -2.34
C ILE A 102 8.39 -10.98 -3.82
N ASP A 103 8.92 -10.05 -4.59
CA ASP A 103 8.69 -9.94 -6.02
C ASP A 103 9.96 -9.41 -6.73
N LYS A 104 10.25 -9.94 -7.90
CA LYS A 104 11.34 -9.44 -8.76
C LYS A 104 11.04 -8.06 -9.30
N ASP A 105 9.76 -7.78 -9.55
CA ASP A 105 9.27 -6.49 -9.98
C ASP A 105 8.92 -5.62 -8.76
N LEU A 106 9.39 -4.39 -8.76
CA LEU A 106 9.08 -3.42 -7.71
C LEU A 106 7.80 -2.62 -8.02
N GLU A 107 7.31 -2.75 -9.26
CA GLU A 107 6.14 -2.05 -9.80
C GLU A 107 5.20 -3.04 -10.52
N PRO A 108 4.73 -4.07 -9.79
CA PRO A 108 3.94 -5.15 -10.37
C PRO A 108 2.60 -4.63 -10.91
N VAL A 109 2.12 -5.26 -11.98
CA VAL A 109 0.79 -5.02 -12.53
C VAL A 109 -0.07 -6.25 -12.35
N LEU A 110 -1.25 -6.08 -11.76
CA LEU A 110 -2.20 -7.16 -11.56
C LEU A 110 -3.54 -6.81 -12.25
N ARG A 111 -4.03 -7.71 -13.09
CA ARG A 111 -5.35 -7.59 -13.73
C ARG A 111 -6.27 -8.69 -13.23
N VAL A 112 -7.45 -8.28 -12.79
CA VAL A 112 -8.57 -9.14 -12.41
C VAL A 112 -9.83 -8.68 -13.14
N ALA A 113 -10.91 -9.44 -13.05
CA ALA A 113 -12.17 -9.04 -13.66
C ALA A 113 -12.66 -7.72 -13.03
N GLY A 114 -12.80 -6.67 -13.84
CA GLY A 114 -13.32 -5.36 -13.43
C GLY A 114 -12.31 -4.43 -12.74
N ALA A 115 -11.02 -4.82 -12.60
CA ALA A 115 -10.02 -3.97 -11.97
C ALA A 115 -8.60 -4.23 -12.50
N THR A 116 -7.86 -3.15 -12.71
CA THR A 116 -6.43 -3.15 -13.01
C THR A 116 -5.68 -2.41 -11.91
N PHE A 117 -4.72 -3.11 -11.30
CA PHE A 117 -3.85 -2.61 -10.24
C PHE A 117 -2.46 -2.34 -10.82
N VAL A 118 -1.92 -1.16 -10.53
CA VAL A 118 -0.54 -0.80 -10.88
C VAL A 118 0.21 -0.45 -9.60
N GLY A 119 1.20 -1.25 -9.28
CA GLY A 119 2.14 -1.00 -8.19
C GLY A 119 3.14 0.09 -8.59
N LEU A 120 3.41 1.01 -7.67
CA LEU A 120 4.42 2.06 -7.87
C LEU A 120 5.39 2.09 -6.69
N ASN A 121 6.66 1.90 -6.96
CA ASN A 121 7.70 2.00 -5.94
C ASN A 121 7.98 3.47 -5.61
N THR A 122 7.53 3.91 -4.46
CA THR A 122 7.79 5.26 -3.92
C THR A 122 9.01 5.34 -3.01
N SER A 123 9.66 4.20 -2.73
CA SER A 123 10.77 4.06 -1.78
C SER A 123 12.10 4.00 -2.53
N HIS A 124 12.85 5.07 -2.55
CA HIS A 124 14.12 5.16 -3.31
C HIS A 124 15.38 5.17 -2.42
N GLY A 125 15.21 4.92 -1.10
CA GLY A 125 16.28 5.07 -0.13
C GLY A 125 16.76 6.52 0.00
N VAL A 126 17.99 6.71 0.47
CA VAL A 126 18.60 8.05 0.62
C VAL A 126 19.27 8.46 -0.68
N THR A 127 18.62 9.29 -1.46
CA THR A 127 19.11 9.83 -2.74
C THR A 127 19.14 11.35 -2.70
N ARG A 128 19.80 11.98 -3.70
CA ARG A 128 19.75 13.46 -3.84
C ARG A 128 18.31 14.00 -3.97
N ARG A 129 17.37 13.19 -4.46
CA ARG A 129 15.95 13.55 -4.58
C ARG A 129 15.22 13.49 -3.26
N THR A 130 15.62 12.58 -2.36
CA THR A 130 15.02 12.41 -1.02
C THR A 130 15.71 13.25 0.05
N LEU A 131 16.86 13.88 -0.24
CA LEU A 131 17.52 14.80 0.67
C LEU A 131 16.61 15.98 1.01
N THR A 132 16.48 16.23 2.30
CA THR A 132 15.77 17.38 2.87
C THR A 132 16.62 18.00 3.98
N TRP A 133 16.34 19.25 4.33
CA TRP A 133 16.98 19.93 5.46
C TRP A 133 16.61 19.32 6.82
N ASN A 134 15.56 18.52 6.86
CA ASN A 134 15.13 17.81 8.07
C ASN A 134 15.70 16.38 8.04
N VAL A 135 16.72 16.14 8.82
CA VAL A 135 17.43 14.84 8.91
C VAL A 135 16.47 13.67 9.22
N ARG A 136 15.37 13.93 9.90
CA ARG A 136 14.35 12.92 10.22
C ARG A 136 13.53 12.47 9.02
N ASP A 137 13.49 13.25 7.95
CA ASP A 137 12.68 12.97 6.75
C ASP A 137 13.49 12.32 5.61
N ILE A 138 14.82 12.24 5.74
CA ILE A 138 15.75 11.84 4.67
C ILE A 138 15.49 10.43 4.13
N SER A 139 15.03 9.49 4.96
CA SER A 139 14.71 8.11 4.56
C SER A 139 13.22 7.80 4.55
N ILE A 140 12.38 8.79 4.84
CA ILE A 140 10.95 8.61 5.12
C ILE A 140 10.09 9.12 3.95
N LEU A 141 10.57 10.14 3.21
CA LEU A 141 9.80 10.73 2.13
C LEU A 141 9.92 9.91 0.84
N GLY A 142 8.77 9.54 0.30
CA GLY A 142 8.66 8.93 -1.02
C GLY A 142 8.67 9.95 -2.15
N ASP A 143 8.94 9.48 -3.37
CA ASP A 143 8.80 10.26 -4.61
C ASP A 143 8.36 9.34 -5.76
N LEU A 144 7.75 9.93 -6.78
CA LEU A 144 7.45 9.26 -8.04
C LEU A 144 8.08 10.03 -9.19
N THR A 145 8.82 9.30 -10.02
CA THR A 145 9.43 9.82 -11.24
C THR A 145 8.39 10.00 -12.35
N ARG A 146 8.73 10.78 -13.35
CA ARG A 146 7.89 10.89 -14.56
C ARG A 146 7.75 9.54 -15.28
N ALA A 147 8.82 8.76 -15.33
CA ALA A 147 8.81 7.44 -15.98
C ALA A 147 7.82 6.49 -15.31
N GLN A 148 7.74 6.50 -13.99
CA GLN A 148 6.77 5.68 -13.23
C GLN A 148 5.32 6.13 -13.49
N ILE A 149 5.07 7.43 -13.60
CA ILE A 149 3.75 7.96 -13.96
C ILE A 149 3.36 7.55 -15.38
N GLU A 150 4.29 7.64 -16.36
CA GLU A 150 4.04 7.19 -17.72
C GLU A 150 3.88 5.66 -17.83
N HIS A 151 4.61 4.89 -17.02
CA HIS A 151 4.39 3.45 -16.88
C HIS A 151 2.94 3.17 -16.43
N ALA A 152 2.48 3.80 -15.36
CA ALA A 152 1.10 3.63 -14.88
C ALA A 152 0.08 4.03 -15.96
N ARG A 153 0.32 5.12 -16.69
CA ARG A 153 -0.54 5.56 -17.81
C ARG A 153 -0.63 4.49 -18.89
N SER A 154 0.51 3.97 -19.33
CA SER A 154 0.57 2.92 -20.36
C SER A 154 -0.17 1.65 -19.94
N GLU A 155 -0.03 1.25 -18.67
CA GLU A 155 -0.70 0.05 -18.15
C GLU A 155 -2.22 0.23 -18.05
N PHE A 156 -2.70 1.42 -17.69
CA PHE A 156 -4.12 1.74 -17.66
C PHE A 156 -4.71 1.91 -19.07
N ASP A 157 -3.95 2.44 -20.02
CA ASP A 157 -4.40 2.56 -21.40
C ASP A 157 -4.49 1.19 -22.10
N ALA A 158 -3.67 0.22 -21.67
CA ALA A 158 -3.71 -1.17 -22.12
C ALA A 158 -4.80 -2.01 -21.39
N SER A 159 -5.44 -1.46 -20.33
CA SER A 159 -6.52 -2.13 -19.61
C SER A 159 -7.87 -1.97 -20.30
N ARG A 160 -8.88 -2.72 -19.84
CA ARG A 160 -10.25 -2.53 -20.32
C ARG A 160 -10.75 -1.16 -19.86
N THR A 161 -11.56 -0.52 -20.71
CA THR A 161 -12.15 0.81 -20.43
C THR A 161 -13.02 0.84 -19.18
N ASP A 162 -13.64 -0.30 -18.85
CA ASP A 162 -14.56 -0.42 -17.71
C ASP A 162 -13.86 -0.86 -16.42
N ASP A 163 -12.58 -1.21 -16.48
CA ASP A 163 -11.83 -1.62 -15.29
C ASP A 163 -11.65 -0.44 -14.33
N ALA A 164 -11.76 -0.72 -13.04
CA ALA A 164 -11.31 0.20 -12.01
C ALA A 164 -9.79 0.35 -12.10
N ARG A 165 -9.31 1.60 -12.15
CA ARG A 165 -7.88 1.94 -12.18
C ARG A 165 -7.39 2.16 -10.77
N ILE A 166 -6.51 1.28 -10.30
CA ILE A 166 -6.08 1.25 -8.89
C ILE A 166 -4.56 1.38 -8.83
N ILE A 167 -4.08 2.36 -8.09
CA ILE A 167 -2.66 2.51 -7.74
C ILE A 167 -2.41 1.87 -6.40
N VAL A 168 -1.33 1.09 -6.29
CA VAL A 168 -0.80 0.58 -5.02
C VAL A 168 0.57 1.19 -4.80
N MET A 169 0.74 1.94 -3.73
CA MET A 169 2.01 2.57 -3.37
C MET A 169 2.15 2.69 -1.85
N HIS A 170 3.37 2.86 -1.34
CA HIS A 170 3.54 2.92 0.11
C HIS A 170 3.24 4.29 0.71
N HIS A 171 3.88 5.34 0.21
CA HIS A 171 3.79 6.66 0.82
C HIS A 171 2.47 7.36 0.49
N ASN A 172 1.75 7.77 1.53
CA ASN A 172 0.46 8.45 1.42
C ASN A 172 0.60 9.84 0.75
N PRO A 173 -0.25 10.14 -0.26
CA PRO A 173 -0.21 11.43 -0.95
C PRO A 173 -1.02 12.51 -0.21
N VAL A 174 -1.76 12.15 0.83
CA VAL A 174 -2.54 13.07 1.65
C VAL A 174 -1.85 13.26 2.99
N LYS A 175 -1.95 14.46 3.57
CA LYS A 175 -1.38 14.77 4.86
C LYS A 175 -2.05 13.95 5.96
N GLY A 176 -1.25 13.20 6.73
CA GLY A 176 -1.78 12.40 7.84
C GLY A 176 -2.35 13.28 8.95
N GLU A 177 -3.47 12.88 9.54
CA GLU A 177 -4.13 13.66 10.59
C GLU A 177 -3.26 13.84 11.84
N LEU A 178 -2.61 12.76 12.29
CA LEU A 178 -1.77 12.79 13.49
C LEU A 178 -0.33 13.20 13.18
N SER A 179 0.23 12.70 12.09
CA SER A 179 1.60 13.01 11.69
C SER A 179 1.75 14.44 11.21
N GLN A 180 0.67 15.04 10.68
CA GLN A 180 0.66 16.34 10.03
C GLN A 180 1.68 16.45 8.87
N ARG A 181 2.09 15.31 8.30
CA ARG A 181 3.11 15.21 7.24
C ARG A 181 2.54 14.54 6.00
N HIS A 182 3.08 14.92 4.85
CA HIS A 182 2.92 14.14 3.62
C HIS A 182 3.97 13.02 3.61
N GLY A 183 3.56 11.81 3.28
CA GLY A 183 4.51 10.73 3.03
C GLY A 183 5.21 10.87 1.68
N LEU A 184 4.58 11.54 0.71
CA LEU A 184 5.01 11.64 -0.67
C LEU A 184 5.38 13.09 -1.04
N LYS A 185 6.48 13.27 -1.78
CA LYS A 185 6.85 14.57 -2.38
C LYS A 185 5.99 14.88 -3.61
N HIS A 186 5.92 16.16 -3.97
CA HIS A 186 5.23 16.62 -5.18
C HIS A 186 3.78 16.13 -5.31
N THR A 187 3.06 15.99 -4.19
CA THR A 187 1.71 15.41 -4.10
C THR A 187 0.72 16.02 -5.08
N GLN A 188 0.69 17.34 -5.26
CA GLN A 188 -0.23 17.99 -6.20
C GLN A 188 0.00 17.54 -7.65
N ARG A 189 1.26 17.46 -8.09
CA ARG A 189 1.61 16.97 -9.44
C ARG A 189 1.18 15.51 -9.62
N ILE A 190 1.42 14.68 -8.60
CA ILE A 190 1.13 13.24 -8.66
C ILE A 190 -0.37 13.00 -8.66
N LEU A 191 -1.11 13.66 -7.78
CA LEU A 191 -2.58 13.56 -7.74
C LEU A 191 -3.23 14.12 -9.01
N GLY A 192 -2.67 15.20 -9.59
CA GLY A 192 -3.10 15.71 -10.89
C GLY A 192 -2.92 14.67 -11.99
N ALA A 193 -1.76 14.01 -12.05
CA ALA A 193 -1.52 12.93 -13.02
C ALA A 193 -2.46 11.73 -12.81
N PHE A 194 -2.74 11.36 -11.57
CA PHE A 194 -3.72 10.30 -11.26
C PHE A 194 -5.13 10.66 -11.71
N ALA A 195 -5.54 11.92 -11.51
CA ALA A 195 -6.82 12.43 -12.00
C ALA A 195 -6.91 12.38 -13.53
N GLU A 196 -5.85 12.80 -14.24
CA GLU A 196 -5.78 12.72 -15.72
C GLU A 196 -5.87 11.28 -16.23
N MET A 197 -5.27 10.32 -15.52
CA MET A 197 -5.35 8.90 -15.84
C MET A 197 -6.70 8.27 -15.43
N GLY A 198 -7.58 8.99 -14.73
CA GLY A 198 -8.85 8.47 -14.24
C GLY A 198 -8.68 7.41 -13.16
N VAL A 199 -7.68 7.55 -12.28
CA VAL A 199 -7.47 6.65 -11.14
C VAL A 199 -8.66 6.74 -10.19
N ASN A 200 -9.29 5.59 -9.92
CA ASN A 200 -10.45 5.49 -9.04
C ASN A 200 -10.03 5.34 -7.57
N LEU A 201 -8.97 4.58 -7.31
CA LEU A 201 -8.54 4.23 -5.96
C LEU A 201 -7.01 4.23 -5.85
N VAL A 202 -6.50 4.82 -4.77
CA VAL A 202 -5.10 4.72 -4.36
C VAL A 202 -5.04 4.00 -3.02
N LEU A 203 -4.27 2.92 -2.95
CA LEU A 203 -3.99 2.15 -1.75
C LEU A 203 -2.61 2.53 -1.24
N CYS A 204 -2.53 2.97 0.01
CA CYS A 204 -1.28 3.39 0.62
C CYS A 204 -1.23 3.09 2.14
N GLY A 205 -0.06 3.31 2.75
CA GLY A 205 0.21 3.11 4.17
C GLY A 205 1.07 4.23 4.74
N HIS A 206 2.22 3.86 5.36
CA HIS A 206 3.28 4.73 5.86
C HIS A 206 2.95 5.54 7.12
N ASP A 207 1.74 6.03 7.26
CA ASP A 207 1.37 6.87 8.40
C ASP A 207 1.01 6.07 9.64
N HIS A 208 0.92 4.73 9.54
CA HIS A 208 0.52 3.80 10.60
C HIS A 208 -0.85 4.15 11.21
N GLN A 209 -1.67 4.83 10.44
CA GLN A 209 -2.99 5.31 10.83
C GLN A 209 -3.93 5.14 9.64
N GLU A 210 -5.10 4.62 9.91
CA GLU A 210 -6.14 4.49 8.89
C GLU A 210 -6.70 5.86 8.50
N ALA A 211 -6.95 6.04 7.22
CA ALA A 211 -7.66 7.20 6.70
C ALA A 211 -8.30 6.89 5.35
N VAL A 212 -9.46 7.47 5.09
CA VAL A 212 -10.10 7.39 3.78
C VAL A 212 -10.50 8.80 3.37
N HIS A 213 -9.90 9.28 2.29
CA HIS A 213 -10.15 10.58 1.71
C HIS A 213 -10.75 10.44 0.31
N TYR A 214 -11.56 11.40 -0.08
CA TYR A 214 -12.05 11.54 -1.43
C TYR A 214 -11.57 12.87 -2.00
N ILE A 215 -10.89 12.82 -3.13
CA ILE A 215 -10.38 14.00 -3.81
C ILE A 215 -11.22 14.21 -5.05
N GLU A 216 -12.03 15.27 -5.04
CA GLU A 216 -12.86 15.62 -6.16
C GLU A 216 -12.03 16.19 -7.32
N HIS A 217 -12.36 15.75 -8.52
CA HIS A 217 -11.85 16.28 -9.78
C HIS A 217 -13.03 16.65 -10.68
N THR A 218 -12.77 17.37 -11.77
CA THR A 218 -13.81 17.95 -12.64
C THR A 218 -14.84 16.94 -13.18
N ARG A 219 -14.47 15.67 -13.32
CA ARG A 219 -15.37 14.64 -13.88
C ARG A 219 -15.65 13.49 -12.92
N ARG A 220 -14.67 13.07 -12.12
CA ARG A 220 -14.74 11.96 -11.17
C ARG A 220 -13.74 12.22 -10.06
N GLY A 221 -13.94 11.61 -8.90
CA GLY A 221 -13.00 11.71 -7.79
C GLY A 221 -12.07 10.49 -7.70
N THR A 222 -11.02 10.65 -6.91
CA THR A 222 -10.11 9.57 -6.54
C THR A 222 -10.26 9.29 -5.05
N VAL A 223 -10.52 8.03 -4.69
CA VAL A 223 -10.52 7.56 -3.31
C VAL A 223 -9.07 7.28 -2.89
N ILE A 224 -8.62 7.82 -1.78
CA ILE A 224 -7.32 7.48 -1.17
C ILE A 224 -7.63 6.67 0.08
N SER A 225 -7.26 5.40 0.07
CA SER A 225 -7.41 4.49 1.20
C SER A 225 -6.05 4.22 1.83
N THR A 226 -5.82 4.79 3.00
CA THR A 226 -4.63 4.53 3.81
C THR A 226 -4.97 3.42 4.79
N SER A 227 -4.20 2.33 4.77
CA SER A 227 -4.26 1.29 5.79
C SER A 227 -3.43 1.70 6.99
N GLY A 228 -3.87 1.33 8.18
CA GLY A 228 -3.03 1.42 9.37
C GLY A 228 -1.96 0.32 9.39
N THR A 229 -1.37 0.11 10.56
CA THR A 229 -0.41 -0.97 10.78
C THR A 229 -1.06 -2.13 11.52
N ILE A 230 -0.53 -3.33 11.35
CA ILE A 230 -0.86 -4.52 12.14
C ILE A 230 0.27 -4.88 13.11
N SER A 231 1.08 -3.92 13.46
CA SER A 231 2.16 -4.03 14.44
C SER A 231 1.91 -3.14 15.65
N ASN A 232 2.76 -3.23 16.68
CA ASN A 232 2.67 -2.35 17.85
C ASN A 232 3.10 -0.90 17.58
N ARG A 233 3.15 -0.47 16.32
CA ARG A 233 3.57 0.87 15.88
C ARG A 233 2.42 1.82 15.54
N SER A 234 1.18 1.44 15.87
CA SER A 234 0.03 2.33 15.69
C SER A 234 0.24 3.67 16.40
N ARG A 235 -0.28 4.75 15.81
CA ARG A 235 -0.09 6.12 16.32
C ARG A 235 -1.28 6.61 17.12
N GLY A 236 -1.00 7.50 18.09
CA GLY A 236 -2.02 8.23 18.84
C GLY A 236 -2.97 7.36 19.66
N GLY A 237 -2.54 6.15 20.05
CA GLY A 237 -3.38 5.21 20.79
C GLY A 237 -4.52 4.61 19.95
N ARG A 238 -4.51 4.80 18.64
CA ARG A 238 -5.49 4.16 17.74
C ARG A 238 -5.20 2.65 17.62
N PRO A 239 -6.22 1.81 17.46
CA PRO A 239 -6.02 0.38 17.24
C PRO A 239 -5.32 0.13 15.90
N SER A 240 -4.70 -1.04 15.77
CA SER A 240 -4.27 -1.56 14.46
C SER A 240 -5.45 -1.69 13.52
N SER A 241 -5.24 -1.50 12.23
CA SER A 241 -6.33 -1.49 11.26
C SER A 241 -5.92 -1.98 9.88
N VAL A 242 -6.88 -2.54 9.17
CA VAL A 242 -6.81 -2.97 7.77
C VAL A 242 -8.09 -2.56 7.06
N ASN A 243 -8.11 -2.59 5.73
CA ASN A 243 -9.31 -2.24 4.96
C ASN A 243 -9.83 -3.44 4.16
N SER A 244 -11.15 -3.64 4.20
CA SER A 244 -11.90 -4.50 3.30
C SER A 244 -12.62 -3.60 2.30
N ILE A 245 -12.36 -3.77 1.01
CA ILE A 245 -12.85 -2.88 -0.03
C ILE A 245 -13.66 -3.68 -1.04
N ARG A 246 -14.81 -3.17 -1.43
CA ARG A 246 -15.62 -3.70 -2.51
C ARG A 246 -15.72 -2.68 -3.63
N ILE A 247 -15.41 -3.12 -4.84
CA ILE A 247 -15.43 -2.31 -6.05
C ILE A 247 -16.48 -2.88 -7.00
N THR A 248 -17.41 -2.05 -7.43
CA THR A 248 -18.42 -2.39 -8.44
C THR A 248 -18.28 -1.48 -9.66
N ASP A 249 -19.13 -1.64 -10.65
CA ASP A 249 -19.14 -0.78 -11.84
C ASP A 249 -19.46 0.68 -11.50
N THR A 250 -20.10 0.97 -10.36
CA THR A 250 -20.61 2.30 -9.99
C THR A 250 -20.11 2.84 -8.66
N GLU A 251 -19.51 1.99 -7.81
CA GLU A 251 -19.23 2.34 -6.42
C GLU A 251 -17.94 1.70 -5.90
N ILE A 252 -17.25 2.41 -5.01
CA ILE A 252 -16.18 1.90 -4.17
C ILE A 252 -16.63 2.03 -2.72
N GLU A 253 -16.72 0.90 -2.02
CA GLU A 253 -17.01 0.82 -0.60
C GLU A 253 -15.72 0.46 0.14
N VAL A 254 -15.34 1.28 1.11
CA VAL A 254 -14.18 1.04 1.99
C VAL A 254 -14.68 0.81 3.41
N SER A 255 -14.51 -0.41 3.90
CA SER A 255 -14.81 -0.82 5.27
C SER A 255 -13.51 -0.94 6.05
N THR A 256 -13.26 -0.04 7.00
CA THR A 256 -12.11 -0.14 7.90
C THR A 256 -12.40 -1.19 8.97
N LEU A 257 -11.48 -2.10 9.17
CA LEU A 257 -11.53 -3.13 10.21
C LEU A 257 -10.50 -2.76 11.29
N LEU A 258 -10.95 -2.69 12.55
CA LEU A 258 -10.16 -2.23 13.69
C LEU A 258 -9.86 -3.39 14.64
N TRP A 259 -8.63 -3.46 15.13
CA TRP A 259 -8.27 -4.46 16.14
C TRP A 259 -9.02 -4.23 17.45
N SER A 260 -9.72 -5.24 17.90
CA SER A 260 -10.38 -5.28 19.22
C SER A 260 -9.57 -6.17 20.16
N HIS A 261 -9.05 -5.59 21.24
CA HIS A 261 -8.35 -6.34 22.27
C HIS A 261 -9.28 -7.30 23.02
N ASP A 262 -10.55 -6.93 23.20
CA ASP A 262 -11.53 -7.75 23.92
C ASP A 262 -11.95 -9.00 23.12
N GLN A 263 -12.00 -8.86 21.78
CA GLN A 263 -12.43 -9.95 20.89
C GLN A 263 -11.25 -10.71 20.28
N HIS A 264 -10.02 -10.26 20.51
CA HIS A 264 -8.81 -10.82 19.86
C HIS A 264 -8.98 -10.98 18.35
N ASN A 265 -9.62 -9.98 17.69
CA ASN A 265 -9.94 -10.04 16.26
C ASN A 265 -10.13 -8.64 15.68
N PHE A 266 -10.11 -8.56 14.35
CA PHE A 266 -10.48 -7.35 13.62
C PHE A 266 -11.99 -7.26 13.47
N VAL A 267 -12.57 -6.19 14.00
CA VAL A 267 -14.01 -5.93 13.98
C VAL A 267 -14.36 -4.83 13.00
N ALA A 268 -15.61 -4.81 12.54
CA ALA A 268 -16.09 -3.77 11.65
C ALA A 268 -16.04 -2.39 12.30
N GLY A 269 -15.37 -1.47 11.64
CA GLY A 269 -15.31 -0.06 11.94
C GLY A 269 -16.13 0.77 10.93
N PRO A 270 -15.70 2.01 10.65
CA PRO A 270 -16.38 2.89 9.71
C PRO A 270 -16.44 2.32 8.28
N VAL A 271 -17.59 2.53 7.63
CA VAL A 271 -17.79 2.22 6.21
C VAL A 271 -18.01 3.53 5.46
N LYS A 272 -17.31 3.72 4.34
CA LYS A 272 -17.46 4.86 3.45
C LYS A 272 -17.72 4.39 2.02
N CYS A 273 -18.71 4.97 1.36
CA CYS A 273 -19.09 4.66 -0.01
C CYS A 273 -18.86 5.88 -0.91
N PHE A 274 -18.31 5.62 -2.09
CA PHE A 274 -17.97 6.65 -3.06
C PHE A 274 -18.44 6.24 -4.45
N ALA A 275 -19.03 7.15 -5.20
CA ALA A 275 -19.36 6.92 -6.60
C ALA A 275 -18.08 6.78 -7.44
N ARG A 276 -18.12 5.84 -8.37
CA ARG A 276 -17.02 5.55 -9.30
C ARG A 276 -17.22 6.20 -10.67
#